data_31289f55fc3322611264683418f41263
#
_entry.id   31289f55fc3322611264683418f41263
#
_cell.length_a   1.000
_cell.length_b   1.000
_cell.length_c   1.000
_cell.angle_alpha   90.00
_cell.angle_beta   90.00
_cell.angle_gamma   90.00
#
_symmetry.space_group_name_H-M   'P 1'
#
loop_
_entity.id
_entity.type
_entity.pdbx_description
1 polymer ?
#
loop_
_entity_poly.entity_id
_entity_poly.type
_entity_poly.pdbx_seq_one_letter_code
_entity_poly.pdbx_strand_id
1 'polypeptide(L)'
;FWPVLMGDLPASELPMRLLHPIWNFNDDSGHLWYIYMLIGLYLFMPVLSPWLKQTGKKAELAFLAVWFVSSFLAYLKEIGAGDMFGECYWNEFHSFWYFSGFIGYLVLAHYIRHHLHWNASRSLGIGLLCFLAGYAVTAIPFYYRSFSHELVQEVELTWLYCSPNVILMTFGVFMMCKAIPGQK
;
A
#
# COMPACT_ATOMS: atom_id res chain seq x y z
N PHE A 1 9.18 0.69 26.37
CA PHE A 1 10.33 0.94 27.25
C PHE A 1 10.39 2.41 27.68
N TRP A 2 10.29 3.36 26.74
CA TRP A 2 10.41 4.80 26.99
C TRP A 2 9.39 5.35 28.02
N PRO A 3 8.07 5.01 27.95
CA PRO A 3 7.10 5.46 28.95
C PRO A 3 7.42 5.01 30.38
N VAL A 4 8.06 3.84 30.54
CA VAL A 4 8.50 3.37 31.87
C VAL A 4 9.70 4.17 32.38
N LEU A 5 10.65 4.53 31.49
CA LEU A 5 11.81 5.35 31.84
C LEU A 5 11.42 6.78 32.22
N MET A 6 10.38 7.33 31.58
CA MET A 6 9.84 8.66 31.88
C MET A 6 8.94 8.69 33.11
N GLY A 7 8.60 7.54 33.68
CA GLY A 7 7.72 7.43 34.86
C GLY A 7 6.23 7.49 34.55
N ASP A 8 5.86 7.48 33.27
CA ASP A 8 4.46 7.51 32.84
C ASP A 8 3.74 6.20 33.10
N LEU A 9 4.50 5.11 33.30
CA LEU A 9 3.99 3.77 33.53
C LEU A 9 4.79 3.02 34.61
N PRO A 10 4.11 2.16 35.42
CA PRO A 10 4.76 1.36 36.43
C PRO A 10 5.67 0.29 35.78
N ALA A 11 6.83 0.03 36.39
CA ALA A 11 7.79 -0.96 35.91
C ALA A 11 7.20 -2.39 35.83
N SER A 12 6.14 -2.67 36.60
CA SER A 12 5.42 -3.96 36.59
C SER A 12 4.74 -4.28 35.23
N GLU A 13 4.42 -3.26 34.42
CA GLU A 13 3.80 -3.46 33.10
C GLU A 13 4.83 -3.73 32.00
N LEU A 14 6.11 -3.49 32.27
CA LEU A 14 7.18 -3.64 31.28
C LEU A 14 7.22 -5.03 30.63
N PRO A 15 7.16 -6.17 31.38
CA PRO A 15 7.21 -7.48 30.76
C PRO A 15 6.05 -7.73 29.79
N MET A 16 4.84 -7.32 30.15
CA MET A 16 3.66 -7.48 29.28
C MET A 16 3.80 -6.65 28.00
N ARG A 17 4.26 -5.41 28.13
CA ARG A 17 4.47 -4.51 26.97
C ARG A 17 5.60 -4.99 26.06
N LEU A 18 6.64 -5.63 26.59
CA LEU A 18 7.71 -6.24 25.79
C LEU A 18 7.25 -7.51 25.06
N LEU A 19 6.30 -8.24 25.63
CA LEU A 19 5.73 -9.44 25.00
C LEU A 19 4.61 -9.11 24.01
N HIS A 20 3.92 -7.99 24.20
CA HIS A 20 2.79 -7.60 23.34
C HIS A 20 3.13 -7.58 21.84
N PRO A 21 4.32 -7.13 21.38
CA PRO A 21 4.71 -7.17 19.96
C PRO A 21 4.80 -8.57 19.34
N ILE A 22 4.69 -9.65 20.11
CA ILE A 22 4.58 -11.01 19.54
C ILE A 22 3.25 -11.21 18.81
N TRP A 23 2.19 -10.58 19.27
CA TRP A 23 0.84 -10.71 18.68
C TRP A 23 0.22 -9.41 18.17
N ASN A 24 0.71 -8.25 18.61
CA ASN A 24 0.29 -6.95 18.07
C ASN A 24 1.31 -5.87 18.42
N PHE A 25 1.33 -4.76 17.68
CA PHE A 25 2.13 -3.59 18.02
C PHE A 25 1.48 -2.83 19.20
N ASN A 26 2.29 -2.08 19.97
CA ASN A 26 1.79 -1.19 20.99
C ASN A 26 1.33 0.13 20.36
N ASP A 27 0.33 0.81 20.99
CA ASP A 27 -0.21 2.09 20.51
C ASP A 27 0.89 3.16 20.33
N ASP A 28 1.85 3.21 21.26
CA ASP A 28 3.03 4.09 21.17
C ASP A 28 3.95 3.80 19.97
N SER A 29 3.77 2.64 19.33
CA SER A 29 4.58 2.14 18.22
C SER A 29 3.72 1.85 16.99
N GLY A 30 2.64 2.60 16.79
CA GLY A 30 1.68 2.41 15.71
C GLY A 30 2.33 2.32 14.32
N HIS A 31 3.44 3.02 14.11
CA HIS A 31 4.22 2.95 12.86
C HIS A 31 4.79 1.55 12.56
N LEU A 32 4.86 0.64 13.54
CA LEU A 32 5.36 -0.73 13.32
C LEU A 32 4.34 -1.70 12.71
N TRP A 33 3.11 -1.25 12.45
CA TRP A 33 2.07 -2.06 11.82
C TRP A 33 2.55 -2.72 10.50
N TYR A 34 3.45 -2.06 9.76
CA TYR A 34 3.97 -2.57 8.49
C TYR A 34 4.75 -3.89 8.63
N ILE A 35 5.33 -4.19 9.82
CA ILE A 35 6.03 -5.45 10.08
C ILE A 35 5.04 -6.62 9.98
N TYR A 36 3.85 -6.47 10.57
CA TYR A 36 2.81 -7.51 10.53
C TYR A 36 2.28 -7.69 9.10
N MET A 37 2.11 -6.60 8.37
CA MET A 37 1.77 -6.63 6.95
C MET A 37 2.84 -7.39 6.15
N LEU A 38 4.13 -7.12 6.38
CA LEU A 38 5.24 -7.83 5.73
C LEU A 38 5.24 -9.33 6.07
N ILE A 39 5.03 -9.69 7.34
CA ILE A 39 4.92 -11.10 7.75
C ILE A 39 3.79 -11.78 6.96
N GLY A 40 2.62 -11.14 6.86
CA GLY A 40 1.50 -11.64 6.07
C GLY A 40 1.85 -11.85 4.59
N LEU A 41 2.56 -10.90 3.99
CA LEU A 41 3.03 -11.02 2.60
C LEU A 41 4.04 -12.19 2.44
N TYR A 42 4.99 -12.34 3.37
CA TYR A 42 5.94 -13.45 3.35
C TYR A 42 5.26 -14.81 3.51
N LEU A 43 4.27 -14.91 4.38
CA LEU A 43 3.46 -16.12 4.53
C LEU A 43 2.67 -16.47 3.27
N PHE A 44 2.30 -15.48 2.47
CA PHE A 44 1.60 -15.68 1.21
C PHE A 44 2.53 -16.00 0.01
N MET A 45 3.84 -15.74 0.13
CA MET A 45 4.82 -15.98 -0.95
C MET A 45 4.84 -17.42 -1.49
N PRO A 46 4.69 -18.48 -0.67
CA PRO A 46 4.61 -19.86 -1.19
C PRO A 46 3.45 -20.10 -2.16
N VAL A 47 2.36 -19.34 -2.01
CA VAL A 47 1.19 -19.40 -2.93
C VAL A 47 1.42 -18.53 -4.16
N LEU A 48 1.89 -17.30 -3.95
CA LEU A 48 2.06 -16.32 -5.02
C LEU A 48 3.21 -16.69 -5.97
N SER A 49 4.35 -17.14 -5.44
CA SER A 49 5.55 -17.39 -6.23
C SER A 49 5.38 -18.48 -7.30
N PRO A 50 4.77 -19.64 -7.04
CA PRO A 50 4.46 -20.62 -8.08
C PRO A 50 3.51 -20.08 -9.16
N TRP A 51 2.50 -19.30 -8.75
CA TRP A 51 1.58 -18.68 -9.68
C TRP A 51 2.31 -17.70 -10.61
N LEU A 52 3.14 -16.80 -10.09
CA LEU A 52 3.93 -15.85 -10.88
C LEU A 52 4.89 -16.54 -11.84
N LYS A 53 5.47 -17.69 -11.46
CA LYS A 53 6.38 -18.45 -12.34
C LYS A 53 5.67 -19.13 -13.51
N GLN A 54 4.42 -19.50 -13.33
CA GLN A 54 3.64 -20.25 -14.32
C GLN A 54 2.72 -19.35 -15.14
N THR A 55 2.40 -18.17 -14.62
CA THR A 55 1.43 -17.28 -15.24
C THR A 55 2.06 -16.47 -16.38
N GLY A 56 1.26 -16.16 -17.38
CA GLY A 56 1.69 -15.33 -18.50
C GLY A 56 1.39 -13.85 -18.26
N LYS A 57 2.09 -12.99 -19.00
CA LYS A 57 1.94 -11.51 -18.96
C LYS A 57 0.49 -11.03 -18.93
N LYS A 58 -0.41 -11.67 -19.69
CA LYS A 58 -1.83 -11.26 -19.76
C LYS A 58 -2.58 -11.49 -18.45
N ALA A 59 -2.29 -12.60 -17.76
CA ALA A 59 -2.95 -12.91 -16.49
C ALA A 59 -2.44 -12.02 -15.34
N GLU A 60 -1.13 -11.70 -15.30
CA GLU A 60 -0.60 -10.71 -14.38
C GLU A 60 -1.22 -9.33 -14.62
N LEU A 61 -1.33 -8.92 -15.89
CA LEU A 61 -1.94 -7.64 -16.24
C LEU A 61 -3.43 -7.60 -15.86
N ALA A 62 -4.16 -8.70 -16.04
CA ALA A 62 -5.56 -8.81 -15.60
C ALA A 62 -5.69 -8.67 -14.09
N PHE A 63 -4.82 -9.36 -13.32
CA PHE A 63 -4.76 -9.19 -11.87
C PHE A 63 -4.49 -7.74 -11.48
N LEU A 64 -3.48 -7.12 -12.07
CA LEU A 64 -3.12 -5.72 -11.79
C LEU A 64 -4.24 -4.74 -12.15
N ALA A 65 -4.99 -5.00 -13.23
CA ALA A 65 -6.13 -4.18 -13.62
C ALA A 65 -7.25 -4.25 -12.56
N VAL A 66 -7.61 -5.44 -12.10
CA VAL A 66 -8.61 -5.63 -11.04
C VAL A 66 -8.12 -5.00 -9.73
N TRP A 67 -6.87 -5.23 -9.34
CA TRP A 67 -6.26 -4.59 -8.18
C TRP A 67 -6.31 -3.07 -8.26
N PHE A 68 -5.94 -2.49 -9.40
CA PHE A 68 -5.98 -1.04 -9.59
C PHE A 68 -7.41 -0.49 -9.52
N VAL A 69 -8.39 -1.20 -10.09
CA VAL A 69 -9.80 -0.81 -9.95
C VAL A 69 -10.25 -0.85 -8.49
N SER A 70 -9.85 -1.88 -7.72
CA SER A 70 -10.19 -1.97 -6.30
C SER A 70 -9.63 -0.82 -5.45
N SER A 71 -8.53 -0.19 -5.90
CA SER A 71 -7.93 0.94 -5.18
C SER A 71 -8.79 2.21 -5.16
N PHE A 72 -9.82 2.30 -6.01
CA PHE A 72 -10.75 3.43 -6.05
C PHE A 72 -11.92 3.29 -5.06
N LEU A 73 -12.12 2.13 -4.44
CA LEU A 73 -13.29 1.87 -3.58
C LEU A 73 -13.40 2.87 -2.41
N ALA A 74 -12.27 3.23 -1.79
CA ALA A 74 -12.28 4.21 -0.71
C ALA A 74 -12.79 5.59 -1.17
N TYR A 75 -12.41 6.01 -2.36
CA TYR A 75 -12.90 7.28 -2.94
C TYR A 75 -14.37 7.20 -3.37
N LEU A 76 -14.82 6.04 -3.85
CA LEU A 76 -16.23 5.83 -4.19
C LEU A 76 -17.12 5.93 -2.95
N LYS A 77 -16.67 5.40 -1.81
CA LYS A 77 -17.37 5.54 -0.52
C LYS A 77 -17.51 7.02 -0.11
N GLU A 78 -16.44 7.80 -0.25
CA GLU A 78 -16.45 9.22 0.11
C GLU A 78 -17.49 10.01 -0.70
N ILE A 79 -17.64 9.72 -1.99
CA ILE A 79 -18.63 10.40 -2.84
C ILE A 79 -20.06 9.83 -2.73
N GLY A 80 -20.31 8.96 -1.73
CA GLY A 80 -21.62 8.38 -1.48
C GLY A 80 -22.02 7.21 -2.38
N ALA A 81 -21.08 6.66 -3.15
CA ALA A 81 -21.30 5.48 -4.00
C ALA A 81 -20.82 4.17 -3.30
N GLY A 82 -21.06 4.07 -1.98
CA GLY A 82 -20.60 2.93 -1.17
C GLY A 82 -21.35 1.63 -1.43
N ASP A 83 -22.65 1.70 -1.67
CA ASP A 83 -23.55 0.52 -1.82
C ASP A 83 -23.33 -0.19 -3.17
N MET A 84 -22.09 -0.58 -3.46
CA MET A 84 -21.74 -1.20 -4.74
C MET A 84 -20.91 -2.48 -4.51
N PHE A 85 -20.92 -3.37 -5.50
CA PHE A 85 -20.06 -4.55 -5.57
C PHE A 85 -20.12 -5.48 -4.35
N GLY A 86 -21.27 -5.58 -3.66
CA GLY A 86 -21.47 -6.45 -2.51
C GLY A 86 -20.86 -5.90 -1.23
N GLU A 87 -20.96 -4.61 -1.01
CA GLU A 87 -20.54 -3.98 0.24
C GLU A 87 -21.19 -4.63 1.46
N CYS A 88 -20.42 -4.85 2.51
CA CYS A 88 -20.90 -5.29 3.80
C CYS A 88 -19.94 -4.82 4.90
N TYR A 89 -20.43 -4.71 6.15
CA TYR A 89 -19.67 -4.16 7.28
C TYR A 89 -18.39 -4.92 7.64
N TRP A 90 -18.28 -6.19 7.25
CA TRP A 90 -17.12 -7.05 7.51
C TRP A 90 -16.17 -7.17 6.31
N ASN A 91 -16.47 -6.54 5.17
CA ASN A 91 -15.64 -6.60 3.96
C ASN A 91 -15.55 -5.23 3.27
N GLU A 92 -14.54 -4.46 3.62
CA GLU A 92 -14.29 -3.11 3.07
C GLU A 92 -13.89 -3.08 1.59
N PHE A 93 -13.44 -4.22 1.03
CA PHE A 93 -13.05 -4.33 -0.38
C PHE A 93 -14.13 -4.98 -1.25
N HIS A 94 -15.29 -5.23 -0.73
CA HIS A 94 -16.44 -5.78 -1.46
C HIS A 94 -16.08 -7.06 -2.22
N SER A 95 -16.54 -7.24 -3.45
CA SER A 95 -16.18 -8.38 -4.30
C SER A 95 -14.69 -8.42 -4.70
N PHE A 96 -13.94 -7.35 -4.51
CA PHE A 96 -12.52 -7.28 -4.84
C PHE A 96 -11.58 -7.68 -3.70
N TRP A 97 -12.11 -8.18 -2.57
CA TRP A 97 -11.34 -8.53 -1.37
C TRP A 97 -10.04 -9.30 -1.67
N TYR A 98 -10.10 -10.33 -2.50
CA TYR A 98 -8.95 -11.18 -2.82
C TYR A 98 -7.93 -10.54 -3.77
N PHE A 99 -8.26 -9.43 -4.40
CA PHE A 99 -7.41 -8.71 -5.34
C PHE A 99 -6.87 -7.41 -4.79
N SER A 100 -7.31 -6.98 -3.61
CA SER A 100 -6.97 -5.68 -3.03
C SER A 100 -5.79 -5.76 -2.08
N GLY A 101 -5.37 -4.61 -1.58
CA GLY A 101 -4.32 -4.51 -0.58
C GLY A 101 -2.89 -4.63 -1.15
N PHE A 102 -1.97 -4.93 -0.26
CA PHE A 102 -0.53 -4.87 -0.54
C PHE A 102 0.01 -5.94 -1.49
N ILE A 103 -0.73 -7.03 -1.68
CA ILE A 103 -0.34 -8.11 -2.60
C ILE A 103 -0.13 -7.61 -4.04
N GLY A 104 -0.90 -6.62 -4.46
CA GLY A 104 -0.77 -6.03 -5.78
C GLY A 104 0.59 -5.41 -6.05
N TYR A 105 1.26 -4.86 -5.04
CA TYR A 105 2.62 -4.32 -5.18
C TYR A 105 3.66 -5.40 -5.49
N LEU A 106 3.49 -6.62 -4.96
CA LEU A 106 4.37 -7.75 -5.27
C LEU A 106 4.20 -8.17 -6.74
N VAL A 107 2.96 -8.28 -7.20
CA VAL A 107 2.66 -8.59 -8.61
C VAL A 107 3.14 -7.47 -9.52
N LEU A 108 2.95 -6.20 -9.14
CA LEU A 108 3.43 -5.03 -9.88
C LEU A 108 4.96 -5.04 -10.04
N ALA A 109 5.69 -5.30 -8.95
CA ALA A 109 7.16 -5.38 -8.98
C ALA A 109 7.63 -6.51 -9.89
N HIS A 110 6.98 -7.69 -9.83
CA HIS A 110 7.27 -8.82 -10.71
C HIS A 110 6.99 -8.45 -12.18
N TYR A 111 5.83 -7.86 -12.46
CA TYR A 111 5.46 -7.44 -13.81
C TYR A 111 6.46 -6.43 -14.40
N ILE A 112 6.86 -5.42 -13.64
CA ILE A 112 7.85 -4.42 -14.06
C ILE A 112 9.19 -5.10 -14.35
N ARG A 113 9.61 -6.03 -13.50
CA ARG A 113 10.89 -6.72 -13.65
C ARG A 113 10.92 -7.60 -14.89
N HIS A 114 9.88 -8.37 -15.14
CA HIS A 114 9.88 -9.42 -16.15
C HIS A 114 9.25 -9.03 -17.48
N HIS A 115 8.34 -8.06 -17.51
CA HIS A 115 7.56 -7.75 -18.73
C HIS A 115 7.77 -6.34 -19.28
N LEU A 116 8.32 -5.39 -18.51
CA LEU A 116 8.60 -4.04 -18.99
C LEU A 116 10.08 -3.89 -19.35
N HIS A 117 10.42 -4.02 -20.61
CA HIS A 117 11.80 -3.90 -21.11
C HIS A 117 12.05 -2.52 -21.74
N TRP A 118 11.86 -1.45 -20.94
CA TRP A 118 12.12 -0.09 -21.40
C TRP A 118 13.59 0.29 -21.19
N ASN A 119 14.10 1.18 -22.03
CA ASN A 119 15.43 1.75 -21.81
C ASN A 119 15.47 2.65 -20.56
N ALA A 120 16.67 2.91 -20.04
CA ALA A 120 16.86 3.66 -18.79
C ALA A 120 16.24 5.06 -18.85
N SER A 121 16.42 5.79 -19.96
CA SER A 121 15.88 7.15 -20.12
C SER A 121 14.35 7.16 -20.09
N ARG A 122 13.69 6.22 -20.81
CA ARG A 122 12.23 6.09 -20.79
C ARG A 122 11.72 5.69 -19.42
N SER A 123 12.39 4.74 -18.76
CA SER A 123 12.02 4.28 -17.42
C SER A 123 12.10 5.42 -16.41
N LEU A 124 13.18 6.21 -16.47
CA LEU A 124 13.38 7.37 -15.59
C LEU A 124 12.34 8.47 -15.88
N GLY A 125 12.13 8.83 -17.15
CA GLY A 125 11.20 9.91 -17.52
C GLY A 125 9.74 9.58 -17.16
N ILE A 126 9.26 8.37 -17.52
CA ILE A 126 7.90 7.93 -17.17
C ILE A 126 7.78 7.73 -15.66
N GLY A 127 8.82 7.16 -15.01
CA GLY A 127 8.85 6.97 -13.57
C GLY A 127 8.71 8.28 -12.81
N LEU A 128 9.47 9.29 -13.19
CA LEU A 128 9.40 10.62 -12.59
C LEU A 128 8.04 11.29 -12.84
N LEU A 129 7.51 11.20 -14.05
CA LEU A 129 6.19 11.75 -14.37
C LEU A 129 5.08 11.11 -13.52
N CYS A 130 5.06 9.78 -13.42
CA CYS A 130 4.10 9.06 -12.59
C CYS A 130 4.23 9.43 -11.10
N PHE A 131 5.47 9.53 -10.60
CA PHE A 131 5.71 9.93 -9.23
C PHE A 131 5.20 11.34 -8.95
N LEU A 132 5.54 12.31 -9.78
CA LEU A 132 5.11 13.71 -9.60
C LEU A 132 3.59 13.86 -9.76
N ALA A 133 2.96 13.15 -10.69
CA ALA A 133 1.51 13.16 -10.85
C ALA A 133 0.81 12.57 -9.62
N GLY A 134 1.25 11.40 -9.14
CA GLY A 134 0.71 10.80 -7.93
C GLY A 134 0.94 11.66 -6.69
N TYR A 135 2.12 12.27 -6.56
CA TYR A 135 2.43 13.20 -5.49
C TYR A 135 1.52 14.43 -5.51
N ALA A 136 1.29 15.03 -6.67
CA ALA A 136 0.39 16.17 -6.80
C ALA A 136 -1.05 15.83 -6.39
N VAL A 137 -1.55 14.65 -6.83
CA VAL A 137 -2.88 14.15 -6.44
C VAL A 137 -2.97 13.83 -4.93
N THR A 138 -1.85 13.54 -4.28
CA THR A 138 -1.80 13.35 -2.82
C THR A 138 -1.69 14.70 -2.09
N ALA A 139 -0.71 15.52 -2.46
CA ALA A 139 -0.33 16.71 -1.71
C ALA A 139 -1.37 17.84 -1.83
N ILE A 140 -2.00 18.00 -2.99
CA ILE A 140 -2.95 19.09 -3.22
C ILE A 140 -4.21 18.90 -2.36
N PRO A 141 -4.93 17.76 -2.40
CA PRO A 141 -6.08 17.55 -1.53
C PRO A 141 -5.69 17.54 -0.05
N PHE A 142 -4.56 16.95 0.31
CA PHE A 142 -4.06 16.98 1.69
C PHE A 142 -3.89 18.41 2.20
N TYR A 143 -3.26 19.28 1.42
CA TYR A 143 -3.09 20.69 1.80
C TYR A 143 -4.43 21.38 2.04
N TYR A 144 -5.37 21.26 1.11
CA TYR A 144 -6.68 21.91 1.25
C TYR A 144 -7.50 21.35 2.41
N ARG A 145 -7.55 20.04 2.60
CA ARG A 145 -8.28 19.37 3.68
C ARG A 145 -7.70 19.68 5.07
N SER A 146 -6.37 19.81 5.17
CA SER A 146 -5.72 20.16 6.44
C SER A 146 -6.12 21.54 6.95
N PHE A 147 -6.54 22.47 6.10
CA PHE A 147 -7.03 23.78 6.50
C PHE A 147 -8.54 23.85 6.73
N SER A 148 -9.32 22.93 6.20
CA SER A 148 -10.78 22.93 6.31
C SER A 148 -11.31 22.35 7.62
N HIS A 149 -10.44 21.93 8.56
CA HIS A 149 -10.79 21.31 9.84
C HIS A 149 -11.61 20.01 9.67
N GLU A 150 -11.36 19.30 8.58
CA GLU A 150 -11.97 17.99 8.34
C GLU A 150 -11.49 16.94 9.36
N LEU A 151 -12.27 15.88 9.52
CA LEU A 151 -11.89 14.76 10.39
C LEU A 151 -10.59 14.13 9.89
N VAL A 152 -9.75 13.64 10.80
CA VAL A 152 -8.46 13.00 10.47
C VAL A 152 -8.61 11.91 9.42
N GLN A 153 -9.68 11.11 9.48
CA GLN A 153 -9.97 10.04 8.53
C GLN A 153 -10.18 10.56 7.10
N GLU A 154 -10.79 11.73 6.93
CA GLU A 154 -11.00 12.35 5.61
C GLU A 154 -9.69 12.89 5.03
N VAL A 155 -8.80 13.39 5.89
CA VAL A 155 -7.46 13.82 5.50
C VAL A 155 -6.61 12.63 5.11
N GLU A 156 -6.68 11.53 5.87
CA GLU A 156 -5.94 10.29 5.64
C GLU A 156 -6.31 9.60 4.31
N LEU A 157 -7.54 9.81 3.81
CA LEU A 157 -7.95 9.29 2.51
C LEU A 157 -7.00 9.69 1.37
N THR A 158 -6.35 10.86 1.49
CA THR A 158 -5.43 11.37 0.47
C THR A 158 -4.16 10.54 0.31
N TRP A 159 -3.79 9.73 1.30
CA TRP A 159 -2.54 8.94 1.35
C TRP A 159 -2.72 7.46 1.69
N LEU A 160 -3.91 6.92 1.61
CA LEU A 160 -4.11 5.48 1.84
C LEU A 160 -3.12 4.65 1.02
N TYR A 161 -2.46 3.69 1.68
CA TYR A 161 -1.33 2.94 1.11
C TYR A 161 -1.61 2.20 -0.19
N CYS A 162 -2.86 1.81 -0.41
CA CYS A 162 -3.29 1.12 -1.62
C CYS A 162 -4.24 1.98 -2.47
N SER A 163 -4.21 3.30 -2.33
CA SER A 163 -4.96 4.23 -3.19
C SER A 163 -4.29 4.41 -4.56
N PRO A 164 -5.03 4.81 -5.59
CA PRO A 164 -4.52 4.87 -6.96
C PRO A 164 -3.37 5.87 -7.15
N ASN A 165 -3.38 6.97 -6.41
CA ASN A 165 -2.29 7.96 -6.40
C ASN A 165 -1.00 7.38 -5.79
N VAL A 166 -1.10 6.64 -4.67
CA VAL A 166 0.05 5.98 -4.04
C VAL A 166 0.57 4.83 -4.90
N ILE A 167 -0.31 4.07 -5.55
CA ILE A 167 0.07 3.06 -6.54
C ILE A 167 0.85 3.71 -7.69
N LEU A 168 0.40 4.85 -8.18
CA LEU A 168 1.06 5.58 -9.27
C LEU A 168 2.46 6.06 -8.85
N MET A 169 2.60 6.60 -7.63
CA MET A 169 3.92 6.97 -7.07
C MET A 169 4.84 5.76 -6.93
N THR A 170 4.32 4.65 -6.42
CA THR A 170 5.09 3.41 -6.24
C THR A 170 5.55 2.83 -7.58
N PHE A 171 4.67 2.81 -8.59
CA PHE A 171 5.05 2.47 -9.95
C PHE A 171 6.19 3.36 -10.46
N GLY A 172 6.08 4.68 -10.22
CA GLY A 172 7.11 5.65 -10.58
C GLY A 172 8.47 5.33 -9.93
N VAL A 173 8.48 5.06 -8.62
CA VAL A 173 9.70 4.68 -7.89
C VAL A 173 10.30 3.38 -8.43
N PHE A 174 9.49 2.35 -8.66
CA PHE A 174 9.97 1.08 -9.22
C PHE A 174 10.60 1.26 -10.61
N MET A 175 10.01 2.11 -11.45
CA MET A 175 10.55 2.41 -12.77
C MET A 175 11.86 3.20 -12.70
N MET A 176 11.99 4.16 -11.79
CA MET A 176 13.23 4.92 -11.55
C MET A 176 14.33 4.00 -11.01
N CYS A 177 14.02 3.15 -10.02
CA CYS A 177 14.99 2.16 -9.50
C CYS A 177 15.48 1.22 -10.60
N LYS A 178 14.57 0.74 -11.46
CA LYS A 178 14.94 -0.13 -12.59
C LYS A 178 15.87 0.55 -13.60
N ALA A 179 15.85 1.87 -13.72
CA ALA A 179 16.72 2.63 -14.61
C ALA A 179 18.17 2.69 -14.13
N ILE A 180 18.45 2.38 -12.84
CA ILE A 180 19.80 2.43 -12.26
C ILE A 180 20.65 1.28 -12.82
N PRO A 181 21.82 1.56 -13.44
CA PRO A 181 22.73 0.55 -13.94
C PRO A 181 23.25 -0.35 -12.80
N GLY A 182 23.31 -1.65 -13.02
CA GLY A 182 23.87 -2.62 -12.07
C GLY A 182 22.87 -3.45 -11.27
N GLN A 183 21.58 -3.21 -11.38
CA GLN A 183 20.54 -4.11 -10.85
C GLN A 183 20.20 -5.20 -11.90
N LYS A 184 21.08 -6.19 -12.00
CA LYS A 184 20.82 -7.41 -12.78
C LYS A 184 20.41 -8.55 -11.87
#